data_6661ffa7933bd125a4d2adba55eb3c68
#
_entry.id   6661ffa7933bd125a4d2adba55eb3c68
#
_cell.length_a   1.000
_cell.length_b   1.000
_cell.length_c   1.000
_cell.angle_alpha   90.00
_cell.angle_beta   90.00
_cell.angle_gamma   90.00
#
_symmetry.space_group_name_H-M   'P 1'
#
loop_
_entity.id
_entity.type
_entity.pdbx_description
1 polymer ?
#
loop_
_entity_poly.entity_id
_entity_poly.type
_entity_poly.pdbx_seq_one_letter_code
_entity_poly.pdbx_strand_id
1 'polypeptide(L)'
;MYTRSISEPPDSIVKSGQPVFGDFTPAPKTLDIRKLEQPFSIMPLPAFITNWRIRANLCFTFLTPEFFGTMEIIDAHFFDFAEINIWERSSGKKLSFRSFILLRRRIIPLTIISGICTSLKKKRVFIIRWDYTKGTFSFLCRLKGDTHRADVSFSFSGDLQNEYSLCNTSIIPAPVMRRCAAVHHLSLPLKGSFSLQYRSALQNVPLTRKAQPGAAQSEPDAAKAENWGFFTVRRSYYRLRSHCQSLTVLGTADGVPIRFNLYTSNQDPFDPDLYNENVLFAAGETTPLPPVTITHPYGLNGQWIIQDTESMIDLSFFPVSDTVRKKSILILRTEYHTIYGKCEGTVRDKHGTKFTLKDFCAVAKKQYLRL
;
A
#
# COMPACT_ATOMS: atom_id res chain seq x y z
N MET A 1 18.98 7.24 -18.93
CA MET A 1 18.23 7.20 -17.67
C MET A 1 16.86 6.61 -17.96
N TYR A 2 16.41 5.67 -17.16
CA TYR A 2 15.12 5.02 -17.32
C TYR A 2 13.96 6.02 -17.10
N THR A 3 12.98 5.98 -17.99
CA THR A 3 11.74 6.77 -17.85
C THR A 3 10.60 6.01 -18.49
N ARG A 4 9.42 6.05 -17.86
CA ARG A 4 8.15 5.69 -18.48
C ARG A 4 7.31 6.95 -18.60
N SER A 5 6.58 7.07 -19.72
CA SER A 5 5.66 8.17 -19.91
C SER A 5 4.44 8.02 -19.00
N ILE A 6 4.06 9.13 -18.35
CA ILE A 6 2.79 9.24 -17.66
C ILE A 6 1.86 10.01 -18.58
N SER A 7 0.67 9.50 -18.82
CA SER A 7 -0.34 10.11 -19.69
C SER A 7 -1.65 10.40 -18.92
N GLU A 8 -2.55 11.13 -19.57
CA GLU A 8 -3.90 11.31 -19.04
C GLU A 8 -4.67 9.99 -19.03
N PRO A 9 -5.50 9.76 -17.99
CA PRO A 9 -6.24 8.52 -17.87
C PRO A 9 -7.31 8.41 -18.97
N PRO A 10 -7.51 7.22 -19.53
CA PRO A 10 -8.62 6.98 -20.43
C PRO A 10 -9.96 7.05 -19.68
N ASP A 11 -11.05 7.36 -20.38
CA ASP A 11 -12.40 7.32 -19.78
C ASP A 11 -12.76 5.98 -19.17
N SER A 12 -12.23 4.90 -19.72
CA SER A 12 -12.32 3.55 -19.19
C SER A 12 -10.99 2.84 -19.38
N ILE A 13 -10.48 2.18 -18.33
CA ILE A 13 -9.26 1.38 -18.38
C ILE A 13 -9.40 0.11 -19.23
N VAL A 14 -10.63 -0.27 -19.59
CA VAL A 14 -10.94 -1.35 -20.54
C VAL A 14 -11.78 -0.76 -21.66
N LYS A 15 -11.24 -0.75 -22.89
CA LYS A 15 -11.91 -0.32 -24.11
C LYS A 15 -12.12 -1.51 -25.04
N SER A 16 -13.34 -1.72 -25.49
CA SER A 16 -13.67 -2.85 -26.41
C SER A 16 -13.12 -4.19 -25.95
N GLY A 17 -13.25 -4.49 -24.65
CA GLY A 17 -12.77 -5.74 -24.06
C GLY A 17 -11.26 -5.84 -23.85
N GLN A 18 -10.47 -4.84 -24.24
CA GLN A 18 -9.01 -4.81 -24.11
C GLN A 18 -8.57 -3.80 -23.06
N PRO A 19 -7.53 -4.10 -22.24
CA PRO A 19 -7.00 -3.14 -21.27
C PRO A 19 -6.18 -2.06 -21.99
N VAL A 20 -6.25 -0.84 -21.48
CA VAL A 20 -5.38 0.28 -21.88
C VAL A 20 -4.20 0.30 -20.93
N PHE A 21 -3.06 -0.19 -21.37
CA PHE A 21 -1.84 -0.28 -20.58
C PHE A 21 -1.12 1.06 -20.47
N GLY A 22 -0.40 1.28 -19.37
CA GLY A 22 0.44 2.46 -19.14
C GLY A 22 0.31 3.00 -17.73
N ASP A 23 0.99 4.13 -17.51
CA ASP A 23 0.92 4.93 -16.29
C ASP A 23 0.09 6.19 -16.52
N PHE A 24 -0.77 6.51 -15.57
CA PHE A 24 -1.76 7.57 -15.70
C PHE A 24 -1.80 8.49 -14.48
N THR A 25 -1.88 9.80 -14.74
CA THR A 25 -2.17 10.87 -13.78
C THR A 25 -3.02 11.92 -14.51
N PRO A 26 -4.10 12.46 -13.91
CA PRO A 26 -4.66 12.17 -12.58
C PRO A 26 -5.29 10.75 -12.46
N ALA A 27 -5.93 10.48 -11.33
CA ALA A 27 -6.59 9.20 -11.08
C ALA A 27 -7.71 8.92 -12.11
N PRO A 28 -7.81 7.71 -12.69
CA PRO A 28 -8.91 7.32 -13.56
C PRO A 28 -10.22 7.22 -12.76
N LYS A 29 -11.37 7.29 -13.45
CA LYS A 29 -12.69 7.21 -12.80
C LYS A 29 -12.87 5.89 -12.03
N THR A 30 -12.41 4.79 -12.61
CA THR A 30 -12.58 3.45 -12.05
C THR A 30 -11.35 2.57 -12.27
N LEU A 31 -11.15 1.59 -11.39
CA LEU A 31 -10.20 0.48 -11.58
C LEU A 31 -10.95 -0.82 -11.93
N ASP A 32 -11.95 -0.76 -12.78
CA ASP A 32 -12.79 -1.92 -13.13
C ASP A 32 -12.19 -2.72 -14.29
N ILE A 33 -11.60 -3.86 -13.99
CA ILE A 33 -11.02 -4.80 -14.97
C ILE A 33 -11.96 -5.95 -15.36
N ARG A 34 -13.22 -5.95 -14.91
CA ARG A 34 -14.18 -7.05 -15.13
C ARG A 34 -14.72 -7.12 -16.56
N LYS A 35 -14.54 -6.06 -17.33
CA LYS A 35 -15.01 -5.98 -18.72
C LYS A 35 -13.99 -6.53 -19.74
N LEU A 36 -12.91 -7.14 -19.26
CA LEU A 36 -11.93 -7.78 -20.15
C LEU A 36 -12.55 -8.95 -20.88
N GLU A 37 -12.32 -9.00 -22.17
CA GLU A 37 -12.77 -10.08 -23.04
C GLU A 37 -11.80 -11.25 -22.95
N GLN A 38 -12.33 -12.45 -22.72
CA GLN A 38 -11.57 -13.70 -22.65
C GLN A 38 -10.27 -13.64 -21.82
N PRO A 39 -10.29 -13.19 -20.53
CA PRO A 39 -9.07 -13.00 -19.72
C PRO A 39 -8.30 -14.30 -19.47
N PHE A 40 -8.87 -15.47 -19.80
CA PHE A 40 -8.23 -16.79 -19.70
C PHE A 40 -7.90 -17.39 -21.07
N SER A 41 -7.65 -16.56 -22.08
CA SER A 41 -7.27 -16.93 -23.44
C SER A 41 -8.40 -17.59 -24.23
N ILE A 42 -8.11 -18.67 -24.96
CA ILE A 42 -8.99 -19.30 -25.95
C ILE A 42 -10.31 -19.86 -25.35
N MET A 43 -10.35 -20.11 -24.04
CA MET A 43 -11.52 -20.69 -23.39
C MET A 43 -12.56 -19.59 -23.07
N PRO A 44 -13.73 -19.58 -23.69
CA PRO A 44 -14.79 -18.61 -23.43
C PRO A 44 -15.51 -18.95 -22.11
N LEU A 45 -14.86 -18.63 -21.00
CA LEU A 45 -15.47 -18.81 -19.68
C LEU A 45 -16.51 -17.70 -19.40
N PRO A 46 -17.67 -18.02 -18.81
CA PRO A 46 -18.65 -17.03 -18.42
C PRO A 46 -18.04 -15.95 -17.50
N ALA A 47 -18.51 -14.71 -17.66
CA ALA A 47 -17.99 -13.56 -16.91
C ALA A 47 -18.02 -13.73 -15.38
N PHE A 48 -19.00 -14.47 -14.83
CA PHE A 48 -19.09 -14.72 -13.40
C PHE A 48 -17.92 -15.58 -12.90
N ILE A 49 -17.44 -16.56 -13.70
CA ILE A 49 -16.27 -17.39 -13.36
C ILE A 49 -14.98 -16.57 -13.46
N THR A 50 -14.83 -15.80 -14.54
CA THR A 50 -13.62 -14.99 -14.76
C THR A 50 -13.51 -13.89 -13.72
N ASN A 51 -14.60 -13.20 -13.41
CA ASN A 51 -14.64 -12.13 -12.42
C ASN A 51 -14.42 -12.64 -10.98
N TRP A 52 -14.74 -13.88 -10.71
CA TRP A 52 -14.49 -14.51 -9.41
C TRP A 52 -12.99 -14.63 -9.09
N ARG A 53 -12.15 -14.65 -10.10
CA ARG A 53 -10.69 -14.69 -9.95
C ARG A 53 -10.03 -13.32 -9.82
N ILE A 54 -10.81 -12.24 -9.79
CA ILE A 54 -10.29 -10.90 -9.52
C ILE A 54 -10.17 -10.72 -8.02
N ARG A 55 -8.99 -10.37 -7.55
CA ARG A 55 -8.73 -9.97 -6.18
C ARG A 55 -8.58 -8.46 -6.12
N ALA A 56 -9.16 -7.84 -5.09
CA ALA A 56 -8.90 -6.47 -4.74
C ALA A 56 -8.13 -6.40 -3.41
N ASN A 57 -7.17 -5.49 -3.35
CA ASN A 57 -6.38 -5.19 -2.16
C ASN A 57 -6.33 -3.67 -1.98
N LEU A 58 -6.57 -3.22 -0.76
CA LEU A 58 -6.36 -1.84 -0.34
C LEU A 58 -5.33 -1.84 0.78
N CYS A 59 -4.27 -1.08 0.60
CA CYS A 59 -3.25 -0.89 1.60
C CYS A 59 -3.12 0.60 1.93
N PHE A 60 -3.02 0.94 3.20
CA PHE A 60 -2.71 2.28 3.67
C PHE A 60 -1.56 2.19 4.66
N THR A 61 -0.43 2.80 4.32
CA THR A 61 0.75 2.92 5.17
C THR A 61 0.87 4.35 5.64
N PHE A 62 1.15 4.56 6.92
CA PHE A 62 1.32 5.89 7.48
C PHE A 62 2.58 6.00 8.33
N LEU A 63 3.16 7.18 8.31
CA LEU A 63 4.29 7.59 9.12
C LEU A 63 3.88 8.78 9.98
N THR A 64 4.20 8.72 11.27
CA THR A 64 4.13 9.85 12.21
C THR A 64 5.47 9.95 12.94
N PRO A 65 5.75 11.01 13.71
CA PRO A 65 7.00 11.12 14.46
C PRO A 65 7.28 9.92 15.37
N GLU A 66 6.25 9.36 16.00
CA GLU A 66 6.39 8.27 16.98
C GLU A 66 6.05 6.89 16.41
N PHE A 67 5.16 6.82 15.41
CA PHE A 67 4.59 5.56 14.93
C PHE A 67 4.73 5.40 13.41
N PHE A 68 4.89 4.15 13.02
CA PHE A 68 4.74 3.70 11.65
C PHE A 68 3.66 2.62 11.63
N GLY A 69 2.77 2.65 10.65
CA GLY A 69 1.70 1.65 10.60
C GLY A 69 1.27 1.31 9.18
N THR A 70 0.71 0.11 9.03
CA THR A 70 0.09 -0.32 7.78
C THR A 70 -1.24 -1.00 8.06
N MET A 71 -2.24 -0.64 7.27
CA MET A 71 -3.53 -1.31 7.21
C MET A 71 -3.66 -1.99 5.85
N GLU A 72 -4.10 -3.21 5.84
CA GLU A 72 -4.39 -3.97 4.62
C GLU A 72 -5.79 -4.55 4.68
N ILE A 73 -6.56 -4.36 3.60
CA ILE A 73 -7.83 -5.00 3.36
C ILE A 73 -7.70 -5.86 2.10
N ILE A 74 -8.00 -7.14 2.21
CA ILE A 74 -8.04 -8.07 1.09
C ILE A 74 -9.49 -8.50 0.89
N ASP A 75 -10.01 -8.20 -0.29
CA ASP A 75 -11.32 -8.64 -0.78
C ASP A 75 -11.11 -9.84 -1.71
N ALA A 76 -11.49 -11.03 -1.27
CA ALA A 76 -11.36 -12.29 -1.98
C ALA A 76 -12.72 -12.91 -2.32
N HIS A 77 -13.77 -12.10 -2.41
CA HIS A 77 -15.17 -12.47 -2.74
C HIS A 77 -15.91 -13.30 -1.70
N PHE A 78 -15.32 -14.33 -1.13
CA PHE A 78 -15.97 -15.16 -0.10
C PHE A 78 -15.65 -14.71 1.31
N PHE A 79 -14.48 -14.17 1.48
CA PHE A 79 -14.01 -13.64 2.75
C PHE A 79 -13.20 -12.40 2.53
N ASP A 80 -13.38 -11.48 3.44
CA ASP A 80 -12.55 -10.30 3.51
C ASP A 80 -11.68 -10.40 4.75
N PHE A 81 -10.48 -9.93 4.60
CA PHE A 81 -9.53 -9.90 5.66
C PHE A 81 -8.99 -8.49 5.84
N ALA A 82 -9.03 -8.00 7.06
CA ALA A 82 -8.44 -6.73 7.39
C ALA A 82 -7.42 -6.90 8.51
N GLU A 83 -6.24 -6.34 8.31
CA GLU A 83 -5.15 -6.33 9.29
C GLU A 83 -4.60 -4.93 9.44
N ILE A 84 -4.34 -4.54 10.68
CA ILE A 84 -3.64 -3.30 11.01
C ILE A 84 -2.44 -3.69 11.87
N ASN A 85 -1.26 -3.29 11.44
CA ASN A 85 -0.02 -3.41 12.19
C ASN A 85 0.54 -2.01 12.45
N ILE A 86 0.91 -1.75 13.68
CA ILE A 86 1.43 -0.46 14.14
C ILE A 86 2.70 -0.74 14.92
N TRP A 87 3.75 0.00 14.63
CA TRP A 87 5.04 -0.10 15.29
C TRP A 87 5.41 1.25 15.92
N GLU A 88 5.87 1.21 17.13
CA GLU A 88 6.55 2.34 17.77
C GLU A 88 7.95 2.45 17.16
N ARG A 89 8.30 3.60 16.58
CA ARG A 89 9.53 3.76 15.80
C ARG A 89 10.80 3.66 16.64
N SER A 90 10.74 4.10 17.89
CA SER A 90 11.88 4.10 18.82
C SER A 90 12.22 2.71 19.36
N SER A 91 11.22 1.88 19.62
CA SER A 91 11.39 0.58 20.28
C SER A 91 11.16 -0.62 19.34
N GLY A 92 10.57 -0.39 18.17
CA GLY A 92 10.10 -1.46 17.27
C GLY A 92 8.93 -2.28 17.83
N LYS A 93 8.36 -1.87 19.00
CA LYS A 93 7.24 -2.56 19.63
C LYS A 93 6.03 -2.55 18.71
N LYS A 94 5.45 -3.74 18.53
CA LYS A 94 4.36 -3.97 17.57
C LYS A 94 3.02 -4.15 18.26
N LEU A 95 1.98 -3.55 17.66
CA LEU A 95 0.57 -3.83 17.91
C LEU A 95 -0.08 -4.34 16.63
N SER A 96 -0.74 -5.48 16.68
CA SER A 96 -1.38 -6.10 15.53
C SER A 96 -2.83 -6.46 15.83
N PHE A 97 -3.73 -6.03 14.94
CA PHE A 97 -5.17 -6.30 15.03
C PHE A 97 -5.66 -6.89 13.72
N ARG A 98 -6.41 -7.99 13.81
CA ARG A 98 -6.94 -8.72 12.66
C ARG A 98 -8.45 -8.81 12.73
N SER A 99 -9.10 -8.65 11.60
CA SER A 99 -10.53 -8.82 11.46
C SER A 99 -10.82 -9.71 10.25
N PHE A 100 -11.66 -10.70 10.44
CA PHE A 100 -12.15 -11.57 9.38
C PHE A 100 -13.63 -11.27 9.16
N ILE A 101 -14.03 -11.07 7.90
CA ILE A 101 -15.40 -10.71 7.52
C ILE A 101 -15.85 -11.74 6.50
N LEU A 102 -16.96 -12.44 6.81
CA LEU A 102 -17.55 -13.44 5.93
C LEU A 102 -18.69 -12.81 5.13
N LEU A 103 -18.84 -13.25 3.87
CA LEU A 103 -20.03 -13.06 3.04
C LEU A 103 -20.45 -11.59 2.84
N ARG A 104 -19.54 -10.64 2.88
CA ARG A 104 -19.85 -9.26 2.56
C ARG A 104 -19.54 -8.96 1.08
N ARG A 105 -20.51 -8.35 0.40
CA ARG A 105 -20.31 -7.91 -0.99
C ARG A 105 -19.37 -6.71 -1.03
N ARG A 106 -18.22 -6.86 -1.70
CA ARG A 106 -17.24 -5.83 -2.08
C ARG A 106 -17.04 -4.72 -1.05
N ILE A 107 -16.00 -4.86 -0.26
CA ILE A 107 -15.58 -3.81 0.66
C ILE A 107 -14.86 -2.68 -0.09
N ILE A 108 -14.09 -3.02 -1.12
CA ILE A 108 -13.30 -2.05 -1.88
C ILE A 108 -14.10 -1.57 -3.11
N PRO A 109 -14.45 -0.26 -3.19
CA PRO A 109 -15.25 0.28 -4.30
C PRO A 109 -14.52 0.16 -5.64
N LEU A 110 -15.27 0.08 -6.74
CA LEU A 110 -14.71 0.06 -8.10
C LEU A 110 -14.25 1.43 -8.56
N THR A 111 -14.93 2.47 -8.10
CA THR A 111 -14.53 3.86 -8.36
C THR A 111 -13.29 4.20 -7.56
N ILE A 112 -12.36 4.92 -8.20
CA ILE A 112 -11.18 5.47 -7.53
C ILE A 112 -11.32 6.96 -7.26
N ILE A 113 -12.18 7.66 -8.00
CA ILE A 113 -12.44 9.09 -7.78
C ILE A 113 -13.03 9.34 -6.41
N SER A 114 -13.91 8.46 -5.93
CA SER A 114 -14.42 8.53 -4.57
C SER A 114 -14.73 7.14 -4.04
N GLY A 115 -14.52 6.94 -2.75
CA GLY A 115 -14.77 5.66 -2.14
C GLY A 115 -14.79 5.69 -0.62
N ILE A 116 -15.40 4.66 -0.06
CA ILE A 116 -15.41 4.40 1.37
C ILE A 116 -15.22 2.91 1.61
N CYS A 117 -14.27 2.57 2.47
CA CYS A 117 -14.07 1.22 2.98
C CYS A 117 -14.28 1.22 4.48
N THR A 118 -15.13 0.33 4.96
CA THR A 118 -15.48 0.27 6.38
C THR A 118 -15.39 -1.14 6.91
N SER A 119 -14.87 -1.28 8.13
CA SER A 119 -15.08 -2.46 8.95
C SER A 119 -15.63 -2.01 10.30
N LEU A 120 -16.88 -2.37 10.56
CA LEU A 120 -17.60 -1.99 11.77
C LEU A 120 -17.85 -3.24 12.61
N LYS A 121 -16.95 -3.54 13.52
CA LYS A 121 -17.10 -4.58 14.54
C LYS A 121 -17.04 -3.96 15.92
N LYS A 122 -17.77 -4.49 16.90
CA LYS A 122 -17.88 -3.96 18.28
C LYS A 122 -16.55 -3.53 18.91
N LYS A 123 -15.44 -4.21 18.60
CA LYS A 123 -14.10 -3.93 19.15
C LYS A 123 -13.10 -3.39 18.12
N ARG A 124 -13.48 -3.27 16.85
CA ARG A 124 -12.57 -2.91 15.75
C ARG A 124 -13.33 -2.14 14.70
N VAL A 125 -13.18 -0.85 14.75
CA VAL A 125 -13.80 0.07 13.81
C VAL A 125 -12.70 0.73 13.01
N PHE A 126 -12.77 0.65 11.69
CA PHE A 126 -12.01 1.52 10.82
C PHE A 126 -12.86 1.97 9.64
N ILE A 127 -12.63 3.21 9.22
CA ILE A 127 -13.30 3.86 8.11
C ILE A 127 -12.23 4.61 7.35
N ILE A 128 -11.96 4.21 6.11
CA ILE A 128 -11.14 4.98 5.19
C ILE A 128 -12.03 5.54 4.09
N ARG A 129 -11.88 6.82 3.79
CA ARG A 129 -12.71 7.55 2.84
C ARG A 129 -11.84 8.48 2.02
N TRP A 130 -12.07 8.56 0.73
CA TRP A 130 -11.42 9.48 -0.17
C TRP A 130 -12.41 10.02 -1.19
N ASP A 131 -12.20 11.26 -1.63
CA ASP A 131 -13.02 11.92 -2.63
C ASP A 131 -12.16 12.96 -3.37
N TYR A 132 -11.73 12.63 -4.57
CA TYR A 132 -10.92 13.53 -5.41
C TYR A 132 -11.69 14.75 -5.86
N THR A 133 -13.02 14.68 -6.03
CA THR A 133 -13.84 15.82 -6.44
C THR A 133 -13.94 16.88 -5.35
N LYS A 134 -13.87 16.44 -4.09
CA LYS A 134 -13.88 17.31 -2.90
C LYS A 134 -12.49 17.59 -2.35
N GLY A 135 -11.46 16.96 -2.91
CA GLY A 135 -10.10 17.08 -2.41
C GLY A 135 -9.88 16.46 -1.02
N THR A 136 -10.71 15.52 -0.58
CA THR A 136 -10.67 15.04 0.82
C THR A 136 -10.24 13.60 0.95
N PHE A 137 -9.39 13.35 1.94
CA PHE A 137 -9.03 12.02 2.42
C PHE A 137 -9.23 11.94 3.93
N SER A 138 -9.74 10.83 4.44
CA SER A 138 -9.83 10.60 5.89
C SER A 138 -9.68 9.14 6.26
N PHE A 139 -9.02 8.88 7.37
CA PHE A 139 -8.90 7.55 7.95
C PHE A 139 -9.14 7.61 9.46
N LEU A 140 -10.25 7.04 9.89
CA LEU A 140 -10.61 6.88 11.30
C LEU A 140 -10.40 5.43 11.71
N CYS A 141 -9.73 5.23 12.84
CA CYS A 141 -9.51 3.91 13.42
C CYS A 141 -9.73 3.90 14.92
N ARG A 142 -10.46 2.89 15.42
CA ARG A 142 -10.66 2.63 16.84
C ARG A 142 -10.56 1.13 17.09
N LEU A 143 -9.54 0.71 17.79
CA LEU A 143 -9.23 -0.69 18.06
C LEU A 143 -9.18 -0.89 19.56
N LYS A 144 -10.07 -1.72 20.06
CA LYS A 144 -10.06 -2.07 21.48
C LYS A 144 -9.05 -3.18 21.71
N GLY A 145 -8.10 -2.92 22.58
CA GLY A 145 -7.11 -3.88 23.04
C GLY A 145 -7.66 -4.89 24.04
N ASP A 146 -6.75 -5.56 24.70
CA ASP A 146 -7.02 -6.51 25.78
C ASP A 146 -6.00 -6.29 26.92
N THR A 147 -5.84 -7.25 27.83
CA THR A 147 -4.89 -7.16 28.94
C THR A 147 -3.43 -6.99 28.49
N HIS A 148 -3.09 -7.44 27.27
CA HIS A 148 -1.73 -7.42 26.72
C HIS A 148 -1.53 -6.39 25.61
N ARG A 149 -2.62 -5.82 25.08
CA ARG A 149 -2.58 -4.87 23.97
C ARG A 149 -3.29 -3.57 24.34
N ALA A 150 -2.67 -2.45 23.99
CA ALA A 150 -3.26 -1.13 24.15
C ALA A 150 -4.54 -0.96 23.33
N ASP A 151 -5.46 -0.14 23.78
CA ASP A 151 -6.49 0.46 22.96
C ASP A 151 -5.80 1.46 22.01
N VAL A 152 -6.16 1.42 20.73
CA VAL A 152 -5.60 2.31 19.70
C VAL A 152 -6.71 3.14 19.10
N SER A 153 -6.50 4.42 19.01
CA SER A 153 -7.45 5.32 18.34
C SER A 153 -6.65 6.37 17.57
N PHE A 154 -7.00 6.57 16.30
CA PHE A 154 -6.45 7.65 15.51
C PHE A 154 -7.45 8.14 14.47
N SER A 155 -7.28 9.41 14.10
CA SER A 155 -8.03 10.06 13.05
C SER A 155 -7.06 10.87 12.20
N PHE A 156 -6.90 10.50 10.96
CA PHE A 156 -6.10 11.20 9.97
C PHE A 156 -6.98 11.82 8.92
N SER A 157 -6.61 13.00 8.46
CA SER A 157 -7.18 13.69 7.32
C SER A 157 -6.06 14.16 6.39
N GLY A 158 -6.35 14.29 5.12
CA GLY A 158 -5.43 14.80 4.11
C GLY A 158 -6.20 15.58 3.05
N ASP A 159 -5.50 16.51 2.42
CA ASP A 159 -5.99 17.28 1.30
C ASP A 159 -5.42 16.68 -0.01
N LEU A 160 -6.29 16.20 -0.88
CA LEU A 160 -5.91 15.61 -2.17
C LEU A 160 -5.56 16.66 -3.24
N GLN A 161 -5.84 17.93 -2.98
CA GLN A 161 -5.47 19.05 -3.86
C GLN A 161 -4.14 19.71 -3.46
N ASN A 162 -3.54 19.24 -2.37
CA ASN A 162 -2.24 19.72 -1.93
C ASN A 162 -1.15 19.35 -2.95
N GLU A 163 -0.18 20.23 -3.18
CA GLU A 163 0.93 20.03 -4.14
C GLU A 163 1.78 18.78 -3.89
N TYR A 164 1.83 18.29 -2.62
CA TYR A 164 2.53 17.05 -2.23
C TYR A 164 1.60 15.83 -2.23
N SER A 165 0.32 15.99 -2.58
CA SER A 165 -0.61 14.89 -2.77
C SER A 165 -0.51 14.36 -4.19
N LEU A 166 0.37 13.38 -4.37
CA LEU A 166 0.75 12.85 -5.68
C LEU A 166 0.14 11.48 -5.89
N CYS A 167 -0.33 11.21 -7.09
CA CYS A 167 -0.86 9.90 -7.44
C CYS A 167 -0.29 9.35 -8.75
N ASN A 168 -0.32 8.05 -8.90
CA ASN A 168 -0.04 7.33 -10.13
C ASN A 168 -0.96 6.12 -10.25
N THR A 169 -1.45 5.84 -11.44
CA THR A 169 -2.23 4.64 -11.73
C THR A 169 -1.55 3.86 -12.84
N SER A 170 -1.14 2.63 -12.54
CA SER A 170 -0.49 1.74 -13.49
C SER A 170 -1.46 0.64 -13.93
N ILE A 171 -1.66 0.47 -15.22
CA ILE A 171 -2.39 -0.64 -15.82
C ILE A 171 -1.37 -1.54 -16.50
N ILE A 172 -1.14 -2.72 -15.92
CA ILE A 172 -0.01 -3.58 -16.20
C ILE A 172 -0.50 -4.88 -16.84
N PRO A 173 0.04 -5.31 -17.99
CA PRO A 173 -0.28 -6.63 -18.56
C PRO A 173 0.18 -7.75 -17.60
N ALA A 174 -0.62 -8.80 -17.51
CA ALA A 174 -0.14 -10.06 -16.93
C ALA A 174 0.67 -10.82 -18.00
N PRO A 175 1.45 -11.86 -17.63
CA PRO A 175 2.16 -12.68 -18.61
C PRO A 175 1.27 -13.28 -19.71
N VAL A 176 -0.02 -13.40 -19.46
CA VAL A 176 -1.04 -13.62 -20.48
C VAL A 176 -1.67 -12.28 -20.80
N MET A 177 -1.36 -11.68 -21.93
CA MET A 177 -1.65 -10.29 -22.31
C MET A 177 -3.13 -9.85 -22.27
N ARG A 178 -4.07 -10.79 -22.21
CA ARG A 178 -5.51 -10.49 -22.05
C ARG A 178 -5.93 -10.21 -20.60
N ARG A 179 -5.03 -10.39 -19.65
CA ARG A 179 -5.25 -10.06 -18.23
C ARG A 179 -4.40 -8.87 -17.84
N CYS A 180 -4.87 -8.14 -16.85
CA CYS A 180 -4.12 -7.01 -16.32
C CYS A 180 -4.20 -6.95 -14.79
N ALA A 181 -3.28 -6.20 -14.23
CA ALA A 181 -3.40 -5.60 -12.92
C ALA A 181 -3.64 -4.10 -13.08
N ALA A 182 -4.58 -3.55 -12.33
CA ALA A 182 -4.81 -2.12 -12.21
C ALA A 182 -4.42 -1.70 -10.80
N VAL A 183 -3.46 -0.80 -10.68
CA VAL A 183 -2.91 -0.35 -9.40
C VAL A 183 -2.92 1.15 -9.33
N HIS A 184 -3.48 1.68 -8.25
CA HIS A 184 -3.48 3.10 -7.98
C HIS A 184 -2.72 3.38 -6.70
N HIS A 185 -1.74 4.25 -6.77
CA HIS A 185 -0.95 4.77 -5.66
C HIS A 185 -1.29 6.24 -5.43
N LEU A 186 -1.41 6.60 -4.16
CA LEU A 186 -1.58 7.98 -3.71
C LEU A 186 -0.69 8.21 -2.50
N SER A 187 0.09 9.25 -2.53
CA SER A 187 0.87 9.73 -1.40
C SER A 187 0.38 11.11 -1.00
N LEU A 188 0.21 11.36 0.29
CA LEU A 188 -0.33 12.63 0.79
C LEU A 188 0.22 12.97 2.19
N PRO A 189 0.34 14.29 2.49
CA PRO A 189 0.57 14.74 3.86
C PRO A 189 -0.69 14.49 4.70
N LEU A 190 -0.50 14.14 5.97
CA LEU A 190 -1.57 13.84 6.90
C LEU A 190 -1.62 14.86 8.04
N LYS A 191 -2.84 15.21 8.45
CA LYS A 191 -3.13 15.93 9.70
C LYS A 191 -3.97 15.02 10.59
N GLY A 192 -3.80 15.10 11.90
CA GLY A 192 -4.65 14.33 12.80
C GLY A 192 -4.03 14.01 14.15
N SER A 193 -4.63 13.04 14.82
CA SER A 193 -4.25 12.62 16.16
C SER A 193 -4.10 11.11 16.24
N PHE A 194 -3.17 10.67 17.07
CA PHE A 194 -2.92 9.28 17.40
C PHE A 194 -2.92 9.11 18.91
N SER A 195 -3.56 8.08 19.45
CA SER A 195 -3.65 7.80 20.88
C SER A 195 -3.50 6.32 21.16
N LEU A 196 -2.64 5.99 22.11
CA LEU A 196 -2.50 4.66 22.70
C LEU A 196 -2.89 4.71 24.17
N GLN A 197 -3.74 3.76 24.61
CA GLN A 197 -4.13 3.63 26.02
C GLN A 197 -3.81 2.20 26.47
N TYR A 198 -2.87 2.07 27.39
CA TYR A 198 -2.57 0.80 28.05
C TYR A 198 -3.45 0.65 29.30
N ARG A 199 -4.06 -0.52 29.46
CA ARG A 199 -4.72 -0.91 30.70
C ARG A 199 -3.69 -1.60 31.59
N SER A 200 -3.27 -0.96 32.67
CA SER A 200 -2.43 -1.66 33.65
C SER A 200 -3.28 -2.66 34.44
N ALA A 201 -2.78 -3.87 34.66
CA ALA A 201 -3.47 -4.91 35.42
C ALA A 201 -3.65 -4.58 36.93
N LEU A 202 -3.00 -3.54 37.43
CA LEU A 202 -2.96 -3.17 38.85
C LEU A 202 -3.66 -1.86 39.21
N GLN A 203 -3.98 -1.03 38.23
CA GLN A 203 -4.74 0.20 38.42
C GLN A 203 -5.59 0.47 37.19
N ASN A 204 -6.89 0.60 37.35
CA ASN A 204 -7.82 1.05 36.30
C ASN A 204 -7.58 2.50 35.84
N VAL A 205 -6.37 3.00 35.93
CA VAL A 205 -5.96 4.32 35.47
C VAL A 205 -5.44 4.19 34.05
N PRO A 206 -6.10 4.75 33.04
CA PRO A 206 -5.59 4.75 31.68
C PRO A 206 -4.32 5.62 31.63
N LEU A 207 -3.17 4.99 31.42
CA LEU A 207 -1.97 5.70 31.03
C LEU A 207 -2.17 6.14 29.58
N THR A 208 -2.55 7.38 29.41
CA THR A 208 -2.76 8.00 28.10
C THR A 208 -1.44 8.60 27.66
N ARG A 209 -0.74 7.93 26.74
CA ARG A 209 0.31 8.59 25.99
C ARG A 209 -0.38 9.31 24.82
N LYS A 210 -0.71 10.57 25.03
CA LYS A 210 -1.10 11.45 23.91
C LYS A 210 0.18 11.78 23.17
N ALA A 211 0.28 11.43 21.88
CA ALA A 211 1.17 12.16 21.01
C ALA A 211 0.79 13.65 21.17
N GLN A 212 1.74 14.48 21.58
CA GLN A 212 1.46 15.90 21.70
C GLN A 212 0.86 16.38 20.38
N PRO A 213 -0.30 17.03 20.37
CA PRO A 213 -0.73 17.73 19.18
C PRO A 213 0.38 18.74 18.90
N GLY A 214 1.06 18.58 17.76
CA GLY A 214 2.06 19.54 17.30
C GLY A 214 1.47 20.92 17.45
N ALA A 215 2.26 21.83 18.00
CA ALA A 215 1.86 23.19 18.36
C ALA A 215 0.96 23.79 17.28
N ALA A 216 -0.18 24.30 17.71
CA ALA A 216 -1.22 24.83 16.88
C ALA A 216 -0.74 26.02 16.02
N GLN A 217 -1.26 26.07 14.80
CA GLN A 217 -1.67 27.31 14.11
C GLN A 217 -0.56 28.25 13.59
N SER A 218 0.27 27.74 12.72
CA SER A 218 0.58 28.40 11.45
C SER A 218 0.27 27.38 10.37
N GLU A 219 -0.24 27.78 9.20
CA GLU A 219 -0.42 26.85 8.08
C GLU A 219 0.92 26.14 7.88
N PRO A 220 1.03 24.83 8.11
CA PRO A 220 2.30 24.16 7.99
C PRO A 220 2.64 24.14 6.53
N ASP A 221 3.75 24.75 6.17
CA ASP A 221 4.47 24.46 4.96
C ASP A 221 4.38 22.94 4.74
N ALA A 222 3.73 22.49 3.70
CA ALA A 222 3.47 21.05 3.52
C ALA A 222 4.79 20.25 3.41
N ALA A 223 5.89 20.90 3.07
CA ALA A 223 7.25 20.36 3.15
C ALA A 223 7.68 20.02 4.60
N LYS A 224 7.09 20.66 5.61
CA LYS A 224 7.35 20.40 7.03
C LYS A 224 6.34 19.43 7.66
N ALA A 225 5.46 18.80 6.87
CA ALA A 225 4.54 17.81 7.40
C ALA A 225 5.33 16.63 8.00
N GLU A 226 5.13 16.38 9.28
CA GLU A 226 5.76 15.26 9.98
C GLU A 226 5.02 13.92 9.75
N ASN A 227 3.79 14.00 9.25
CA ASN A 227 2.94 12.84 9.04
C ASN A 227 2.68 12.62 7.55
N TRP A 228 2.89 11.39 7.10
CA TRP A 228 2.72 11.00 5.70
C TRP A 228 1.85 9.77 5.57
N GLY A 229 1.04 9.74 4.50
CA GLY A 229 0.25 8.59 4.10
C GLY A 229 0.64 8.08 2.71
N PHE A 230 0.61 6.77 2.55
CA PHE A 230 0.74 6.10 1.27
C PHE A 230 -0.42 5.11 1.11
N PHE A 231 -1.28 5.39 0.16
CA PHE A 231 -2.49 4.64 -0.10
C PHE A 231 -2.35 3.88 -1.43
N THR A 232 -2.71 2.62 -1.43
CA THR A 232 -2.67 1.77 -2.63
C THR A 232 -3.98 1.01 -2.78
N VAL A 233 -4.55 1.03 -3.97
CA VAL A 233 -5.64 0.13 -4.37
C VAL A 233 -5.16 -0.70 -5.55
N ARG A 234 -5.18 -2.01 -5.42
CA ARG A 234 -4.79 -2.95 -6.46
C ARG A 234 -5.95 -3.87 -6.82
N ARG A 235 -6.17 -4.10 -8.11
CA ARG A 235 -7.05 -5.14 -8.64
C ARG A 235 -6.31 -5.95 -9.66
N SER A 236 -6.37 -7.28 -9.53
CA SER A 236 -5.69 -8.15 -10.47
C SER A 236 -6.37 -9.51 -10.57
N TYR A 237 -6.23 -10.15 -11.73
CA TYR A 237 -6.48 -11.57 -11.86
C TYR A 237 -5.33 -12.33 -11.19
N TYR A 238 -5.61 -13.23 -10.28
CA TYR A 238 -4.56 -14.04 -9.65
C TYR A 238 -4.49 -15.45 -10.20
N ARG A 239 -3.27 -15.98 -10.22
CA ARG A 239 -2.98 -17.36 -10.60
C ARG A 239 -3.21 -18.29 -9.42
N LEU A 240 -3.34 -19.60 -9.72
CA LEU A 240 -3.36 -20.66 -8.70
C LEU A 240 -2.09 -20.68 -7.84
N ARG A 241 -0.98 -20.21 -8.39
CA ARG A 241 0.28 -19.98 -7.67
C ARG A 241 0.73 -18.56 -7.91
N SER A 242 0.74 -17.78 -6.86
CA SER A 242 1.18 -16.40 -6.86
C SER A 242 2.25 -16.18 -5.80
N HIS A 243 3.32 -15.53 -6.19
CA HIS A 243 4.40 -15.12 -5.32
C HIS A 243 4.73 -13.67 -5.63
N CYS A 244 4.71 -12.81 -4.63
CA CYS A 244 5.08 -11.42 -4.80
C CYS A 244 5.83 -10.88 -3.59
N GLN A 245 6.62 -9.85 -3.84
CA GLN A 245 7.34 -9.08 -2.84
C GLN A 245 7.10 -7.60 -3.10
N SER A 246 7.04 -6.82 -2.05
CA SER A 246 6.97 -5.36 -2.16
C SER A 246 7.68 -4.69 -1.00
N LEU A 247 8.10 -3.45 -1.24
CA LEU A 247 8.67 -2.56 -0.25
C LEU A 247 8.00 -1.19 -0.38
N THR A 248 7.37 -0.71 0.69
CA THR A 248 6.83 0.65 0.78
C THR A 248 7.66 1.43 1.78
N VAL A 249 8.19 2.57 1.37
CA VAL A 249 9.11 3.39 2.16
C VAL A 249 8.55 4.80 2.30
N LEU A 250 8.61 5.34 3.52
CA LEU A 250 8.20 6.71 3.84
C LEU A 250 9.27 7.37 4.71
N GLY A 251 9.65 8.59 4.36
CA GLY A 251 10.59 9.39 5.15
C GLY A 251 10.86 10.74 4.52
N THR A 252 11.83 11.45 5.08
CA THR A 252 12.29 12.76 4.61
C THR A 252 13.82 12.77 4.57
N ALA A 253 14.41 13.16 3.45
CA ALA A 253 15.84 13.36 3.29
C ALA A 253 16.10 14.81 2.89
N ASP A 254 16.98 15.50 3.63
CA ASP A 254 17.37 16.89 3.38
C ASP A 254 16.17 17.85 3.24
N GLY A 255 15.13 17.63 4.06
CA GLY A 255 13.87 18.39 4.02
C GLY A 255 12.90 17.99 2.90
N VAL A 256 13.29 17.10 2.00
CA VAL A 256 12.44 16.61 0.91
C VAL A 256 11.70 15.35 1.36
N PRO A 257 10.36 15.34 1.31
CA PRO A 257 9.59 14.14 1.60
C PRO A 257 9.75 13.11 0.48
N ILE A 258 10.15 11.88 0.84
CA ILE A 258 10.41 10.78 -0.09
C ILE A 258 9.51 9.62 0.27
N ARG A 259 8.69 9.19 -0.68
CA ARG A 259 7.75 8.08 -0.53
C ARG A 259 7.75 7.27 -1.82
N PHE A 260 7.89 5.97 -1.70
CA PHE A 260 7.87 5.10 -2.88
C PHE A 260 7.34 3.71 -2.55
N ASN A 261 6.91 3.03 -3.60
CA ASN A 261 6.55 1.62 -3.55
C ASN A 261 7.27 0.87 -4.65
N LEU A 262 7.87 -0.25 -4.27
CA LEU A 262 8.51 -1.21 -5.16
C LEU A 262 7.77 -2.54 -5.06
N TYR A 263 7.56 -3.19 -6.20
CA TYR A 263 6.84 -4.44 -6.28
C TYR A 263 7.45 -5.34 -7.36
N THR A 264 7.54 -6.62 -7.06
CA THR A 264 7.92 -7.66 -8.01
C THR A 264 7.12 -8.93 -7.77
N SER A 265 6.83 -9.68 -8.81
CA SER A 265 6.05 -10.91 -8.70
C SER A 265 6.37 -11.90 -9.81
N ASN A 266 5.97 -13.15 -9.62
CA ASN A 266 5.96 -14.14 -10.70
C ASN A 266 4.84 -13.93 -11.74
N GLN A 267 4.14 -12.79 -11.64
CA GLN A 267 3.09 -12.37 -12.58
C GLN A 267 3.47 -11.06 -13.29
N ASP A 268 4.72 -10.66 -13.19
CA ASP A 268 5.23 -9.50 -13.91
C ASP A 268 5.15 -9.73 -15.43
N PRO A 269 4.95 -8.69 -16.24
CA PRO A 269 4.83 -8.78 -17.68
C PRO A 269 6.10 -9.31 -18.35
N PHE A 270 6.02 -9.66 -19.62
CA PHE A 270 7.20 -10.04 -20.41
C PHE A 270 8.17 -8.87 -20.60
N ASP A 271 7.65 -7.65 -20.64
CA ASP A 271 8.44 -6.44 -20.70
C ASP A 271 8.21 -5.62 -19.41
N PRO A 272 8.94 -5.95 -18.32
CA PRO A 272 8.82 -5.24 -17.07
C PRO A 272 9.42 -3.83 -17.11
N ASP A 273 10.30 -3.54 -18.07
CA ASP A 273 10.84 -2.18 -18.26
C ASP A 273 9.76 -1.23 -18.77
N LEU A 274 8.90 -1.70 -19.64
CA LEU A 274 7.79 -0.91 -20.16
C LEU A 274 6.59 -0.88 -19.21
N TYR A 275 6.36 -1.95 -18.46
CA TYR A 275 5.17 -2.13 -17.62
C TYR A 275 5.53 -2.64 -16.23
N ASN A 276 5.45 -1.79 -15.22
CA ASN A 276 5.53 -2.16 -13.80
C ASN A 276 4.77 -1.11 -12.96
N GLU A 277 4.64 -1.30 -11.65
CA GLU A 277 3.94 -0.37 -10.76
C GLU A 277 4.87 0.40 -9.83
N ASN A 278 6.19 0.31 -10.04
CA ASN A 278 7.16 0.96 -9.18
C ASN A 278 7.10 2.47 -9.38
N VAL A 279 6.99 3.21 -8.28
CA VAL A 279 6.81 4.66 -8.31
C VAL A 279 7.49 5.33 -7.13
N LEU A 280 8.09 6.49 -7.40
CA LEU A 280 8.63 7.43 -6.43
C LEU A 280 7.82 8.73 -6.46
N PHE A 281 7.48 9.21 -5.28
CA PHE A 281 6.93 10.54 -5.03
C PHE A 281 7.93 11.34 -4.22
N ALA A 282 8.58 12.31 -4.84
CA ALA A 282 9.59 13.16 -4.22
C ALA A 282 9.53 14.56 -4.83
N ALA A 283 9.88 15.59 -4.07
CA ALA A 283 9.99 16.98 -4.54
C ALA A 283 8.75 17.49 -5.30
N GLY A 284 7.53 17.08 -4.91
CA GLY A 284 6.30 17.47 -5.62
C GLY A 284 6.06 16.75 -6.96
N GLU A 285 6.89 15.75 -7.31
CA GLU A 285 6.82 15.06 -8.58
C GLU A 285 6.63 13.55 -8.45
N THR A 286 6.06 12.98 -9.51
CA THR A 286 5.91 11.53 -9.69
C THR A 286 6.97 11.03 -10.67
N THR A 287 7.74 10.04 -10.24
CA THR A 287 8.75 9.35 -11.06
C THR A 287 8.40 7.87 -11.13
N PRO A 288 8.04 7.35 -12.30
CA PRO A 288 8.00 5.90 -12.53
C PRO A 288 9.40 5.30 -12.36
N LEU A 289 9.52 4.25 -11.56
CA LEU A 289 10.79 3.58 -11.30
C LEU A 289 10.94 2.31 -12.15
N PRO A 290 12.18 1.86 -12.42
CA PRO A 290 12.44 0.63 -13.16
C PRO A 290 11.98 -0.61 -12.38
N PRO A 291 11.93 -1.78 -13.05
CA PRO A 291 11.76 -3.04 -12.36
C PRO A 291 12.91 -3.30 -11.40
N VAL A 292 12.61 -3.95 -10.27
CA VAL A 292 13.59 -4.20 -9.22
C VAL A 292 13.76 -5.69 -8.95
N THR A 293 14.96 -6.06 -8.56
CA THR A 293 15.26 -7.34 -7.96
C THR A 293 15.31 -7.20 -6.46
N ILE A 294 14.47 -7.97 -5.75
CA ILE A 294 14.44 -8.01 -4.29
C ILE A 294 15.01 -9.34 -3.84
N THR A 295 16.15 -9.32 -3.18
CA THR A 295 16.83 -10.51 -2.65
C THR A 295 16.98 -10.42 -1.13
N HIS A 296 17.02 -11.56 -0.47
CA HIS A 296 17.24 -11.69 0.97
C HIS A 296 18.21 -12.87 1.24
N PRO A 297 19.50 -12.67 0.96
CA PRO A 297 20.49 -13.75 0.98
C PRO A 297 20.65 -14.39 2.36
N TYR A 298 20.35 -13.64 3.41
CA TYR A 298 20.43 -14.10 4.81
C TYR A 298 19.06 -14.48 5.41
N GLY A 299 18.08 -14.82 4.55
CA GLY A 299 16.71 -15.11 4.94
C GLY A 299 15.86 -13.87 5.22
N LEU A 300 14.58 -14.09 5.58
CA LEU A 300 13.61 -13.00 5.71
C LEU A 300 13.90 -12.04 6.86
N ASN A 301 14.58 -12.52 7.91
CA ASN A 301 14.95 -11.72 9.07
C ASN A 301 16.34 -11.07 8.94
N GLY A 302 17.08 -11.41 7.88
CA GLY A 302 18.34 -10.76 7.54
C GLY A 302 18.13 -9.57 6.62
N GLN A 303 19.23 -8.94 6.23
CA GLN A 303 19.23 -7.82 5.28
C GLN A 303 18.61 -8.23 3.95
N TRP A 304 17.73 -7.38 3.41
CA TRP A 304 17.26 -7.46 2.04
C TRP A 304 18.02 -6.48 1.17
N ILE A 305 18.33 -6.89 -0.03
CA ILE A 305 19.02 -6.08 -1.04
C ILE A 305 18.01 -5.81 -2.16
N ILE A 306 17.81 -4.55 -2.50
CA ILE A 306 16.86 -4.12 -3.53
C ILE A 306 17.60 -3.25 -4.54
N GLN A 307 17.70 -3.72 -5.77
CA GLN A 307 18.46 -3.08 -6.82
C GLN A 307 17.71 -3.15 -8.15
N ASP A 308 18.06 -2.23 -9.04
CA ASP A 308 17.64 -2.21 -10.44
C ASP A 308 18.87 -2.26 -11.38
N THR A 309 18.64 -2.38 -12.66
CA THR A 309 19.69 -2.39 -13.70
C THR A 309 20.06 -1.00 -14.20
N GLU A 310 19.24 0.02 -13.91
CA GLU A 310 19.38 1.40 -14.38
C GLU A 310 20.12 2.32 -13.39
N SER A 311 20.56 1.78 -12.26
CA SER A 311 21.23 2.51 -11.18
C SER A 311 20.38 3.65 -10.57
N MET A 312 19.07 3.51 -10.63
CA MET A 312 18.12 4.42 -9.96
C MET A 312 17.85 4.00 -8.52
N ILE A 313 17.99 2.71 -8.20
CA ILE A 313 17.62 2.13 -6.90
C ILE A 313 18.77 1.24 -6.41
N ASP A 314 19.32 1.59 -5.26
CA ASP A 314 20.30 0.77 -4.55
C ASP A 314 20.01 0.88 -3.05
N LEU A 315 19.28 -0.11 -2.52
CA LEU A 315 18.71 -0.05 -1.18
C LEU A 315 19.02 -1.32 -0.39
N SER A 316 19.24 -1.10 0.89
CA SER A 316 19.31 -2.13 1.94
C SER A 316 18.13 -1.96 2.88
N PHE A 317 17.36 -3.02 3.09
CA PHE A 317 16.30 -3.03 4.08
C PHE A 317 16.67 -3.95 5.24
N PHE A 318 16.58 -3.44 6.46
CA PHE A 318 16.93 -4.13 7.70
C PHE A 318 15.65 -4.45 8.48
N PRO A 319 15.22 -5.73 8.51
CA PRO A 319 14.05 -6.17 9.25
C PRO A 319 14.19 -5.94 10.76
N VAL A 320 13.14 -5.41 11.37
CA VAL A 320 13.02 -5.22 12.82
C VAL A 320 11.96 -6.15 13.41
N SER A 321 10.84 -6.33 12.71
CA SER A 321 9.70 -7.09 13.23
C SER A 321 8.90 -7.72 12.09
N ASP A 322 8.71 -9.04 12.14
CA ASP A 322 7.89 -9.79 11.18
C ASP A 322 6.51 -10.14 11.76
N THR A 323 5.50 -10.07 10.92
CA THR A 323 4.14 -10.53 11.18
C THR A 323 3.76 -11.60 10.18
N VAL A 324 3.75 -12.84 10.64
CA VAL A 324 3.51 -13.99 9.77
C VAL A 324 2.05 -14.44 9.83
N ARG A 325 1.49 -14.74 8.67
CA ARG A 325 0.20 -15.42 8.50
C ARG A 325 0.38 -16.64 7.62
N LYS A 326 0.24 -17.81 8.20
CA LYS A 326 0.26 -19.09 7.47
C LYS A 326 -1.11 -19.74 7.61
N LYS A 327 -1.70 -20.16 6.51
CA LYS A 327 -2.90 -20.99 6.48
C LYS A 327 -2.71 -22.09 5.46
N SER A 328 -2.99 -23.32 5.87
CA SER A 328 -2.98 -24.48 4.99
C SER A 328 -4.28 -25.25 5.24
N ILE A 329 -5.10 -25.34 4.21
CA ILE A 329 -6.38 -26.08 4.24
C ILE A 329 -6.46 -26.87 2.94
N LEU A 330 -6.35 -28.18 3.01
CA LEU A 330 -6.33 -29.08 1.84
C LEU A 330 -5.27 -28.61 0.81
N ILE A 331 -5.73 -28.15 -0.37
CA ILE A 331 -4.89 -27.65 -1.46
C ILE A 331 -4.49 -26.17 -1.30
N LEU A 332 -5.24 -25.40 -0.49
CA LEU A 332 -4.95 -23.99 -0.26
C LEU A 332 -3.82 -23.82 0.72
N ARG A 333 -2.74 -23.23 0.27
CA ARG A 333 -1.62 -22.80 1.13
C ARG A 333 -1.37 -21.32 0.92
N THR A 334 -1.43 -20.55 2.00
CA THR A 334 -1.08 -19.13 2.01
C THR A 334 -0.03 -18.85 3.06
N GLU A 335 0.96 -18.07 2.68
CA GLU A 335 2.00 -17.57 3.58
C GLU A 335 2.22 -16.08 3.28
N TYR A 336 1.97 -15.24 4.27
CA TYR A 336 2.09 -13.79 4.18
C TYR A 336 2.99 -13.30 5.30
N HIS A 337 4.02 -12.57 4.92
CA HIS A 337 4.92 -11.85 5.80
C HIS A 337 4.67 -10.36 5.62
N THR A 338 4.52 -9.64 6.73
CA THR A 338 4.50 -8.18 6.79
C THR A 338 5.59 -7.76 7.75
N ILE A 339 6.67 -7.22 7.22
CA ILE A 339 7.93 -6.99 7.92
C ILE A 339 8.17 -5.50 8.00
N TYR A 340 8.20 -4.97 9.21
CA TYR A 340 8.66 -3.62 9.48
C TYR A 340 10.17 -3.60 9.63
N GLY A 341 10.78 -2.54 9.12
CA GLY A 341 12.22 -2.35 9.24
C GLY A 341 12.64 -0.96 8.82
N LYS A 342 13.95 -0.83 8.68
CA LYS A 342 14.62 0.39 8.27
C LYS A 342 15.22 0.21 6.89
N CYS A 343 15.15 1.29 6.10
CA CYS A 343 15.66 1.30 4.74
C CYS A 343 16.76 2.35 4.61
N GLU A 344 17.86 1.96 4.01
CA GLU A 344 19.01 2.80 3.73
C GLU A 344 19.45 2.62 2.28
N GLY A 345 20.20 3.60 1.76
CA GLY A 345 20.74 3.55 0.42
C GLY A 345 20.35 4.75 -0.42
N THR A 346 20.13 4.57 -1.69
CA THR A 346 19.88 5.68 -2.61
C THR A 346 18.74 5.38 -3.58
N VAL A 347 17.98 6.42 -3.91
CA VAL A 347 16.99 6.41 -4.98
C VAL A 347 17.18 7.66 -5.84
N ARG A 348 16.95 7.56 -7.15
CA ARG A 348 17.03 8.69 -8.09
C ARG A 348 15.66 8.95 -8.71
N ASP A 349 15.39 10.24 -8.98
CA ASP A 349 14.23 10.64 -9.75
C ASP A 349 14.50 10.60 -11.27
N LYS A 350 13.49 10.95 -12.05
CA LYS A 350 13.56 11.04 -13.52
C LYS A 350 14.54 12.10 -14.04
N HIS A 351 14.97 13.06 -13.20
CA HIS A 351 15.95 14.10 -13.53
C HIS A 351 17.37 13.72 -13.12
N GLY A 352 17.54 12.57 -12.46
CA GLY A 352 18.82 12.09 -11.95
C GLY A 352 19.18 12.62 -10.56
N THR A 353 18.29 13.37 -9.93
CA THR A 353 18.49 13.84 -8.55
C THR A 353 18.58 12.63 -7.63
N LYS A 354 19.69 12.53 -6.90
CA LYS A 354 19.97 11.42 -6.00
C LYS A 354 19.51 11.78 -4.59
N PHE A 355 18.62 10.98 -4.04
CA PHE A 355 18.19 11.05 -2.65
C PHE A 355 18.90 9.95 -1.84
N THR A 356 19.53 10.33 -0.74
CA THR A 356 20.20 9.40 0.17
C THR A 356 19.29 9.12 1.35
N LEU A 357 18.92 7.86 1.54
CA LEU A 357 18.08 7.40 2.61
C LEU A 357 18.93 6.94 3.79
N LYS A 358 18.60 7.42 4.99
CA LYS A 358 19.20 6.98 6.25
C LYS A 358 18.09 6.72 7.26
N ASP A 359 17.98 5.49 7.75
CA ASP A 359 17.02 5.09 8.77
C ASP A 359 15.54 5.34 8.41
N PHE A 360 15.19 5.27 7.11
CA PHE A 360 13.81 5.44 6.65
C PHE A 360 12.92 4.32 7.13
N CYS A 361 11.70 4.65 7.56
CA CYS A 361 10.73 3.63 7.91
C CYS A 361 10.19 2.93 6.67
N ALA A 362 10.16 1.60 6.72
CA ALA A 362 9.71 0.79 5.60
C ALA A 362 8.90 -0.42 6.07
N VAL A 363 7.99 -0.86 5.22
CA VAL A 363 7.32 -2.14 5.34
C VAL A 363 7.56 -2.97 4.09
N ALA A 364 8.18 -4.13 4.29
CA ALA A 364 8.35 -5.15 3.27
C ALA A 364 7.24 -6.19 3.41
N LYS A 365 6.72 -6.67 2.27
CA LYS A 365 5.75 -7.76 2.23
C LYS A 365 6.27 -8.88 1.35
N LYS A 366 6.12 -10.11 1.80
CA LYS A 366 6.31 -11.30 0.99
C LYS A 366 5.06 -12.16 1.08
N GLN A 367 4.49 -12.47 -0.06
CA GLN A 367 3.23 -13.19 -0.14
C GLN A 367 3.41 -14.41 -1.03
N TYR A 368 2.95 -15.53 -0.56
CA TYR A 368 2.85 -16.78 -1.30
C TYR A 368 1.42 -17.31 -1.20
N LEU A 369 0.84 -17.58 -2.36
CA LEU A 369 -0.49 -18.19 -2.48
C LEU A 369 -0.38 -19.40 -3.40
N ARG A 370 -0.90 -20.53 -2.95
CA ARG A 370 -1.14 -21.73 -3.76
C ARG A 370 -2.58 -22.20 -3.50
N LEU A 371 -3.34 -22.35 -4.56
CA LEU A 371 -4.69 -22.90 -4.59
C LEU A 371 -4.65 -24.30 -5.22
#